data_cc1db436111858043908337c7e1682b7
#
_entry.id   cc1db436111858043908337c7e1682b7
#
_cell.length_a   1.000
_cell.length_b   1.000
_cell.length_c   1.000
_cell.angle_alpha   90.00
_cell.angle_beta   90.00
_cell.angle_gamma   90.00
#
_symmetry.space_group_name_H-M   'P 1'
#
loop_
_entity.id
_entity.type
_entity.pdbx_description
1 polymer ?
#
loop_
_entity_poly.entity_id
_entity_poly.type
_entity_poly.pdbx_seq_one_letter_code
_entity_poly.pdbx_strand_id
1 'polypeptide(L)'
;SFIWCTRYYKTGDFELVVNVDTANSLFLQKDFYVMRETDDNVGIIEKIQITRNEDDNELMIVSGRFLSSILGRRIIEKQTQLNSTVSNGIYALITNEVTAPINDARRIPNLFYKYSNFTARLQAQFTGDNLLEVIEKICETYGIGQKITLNNNEFMFELYEGTDRSYNQTSVPRVIFSDEYDNLLSSNYHEDY
;
A
#
# COMPACT_ATOMS: atom_id res chain seq x y z
N SER A 1 12.30 15.34 -8.29
CA SER A 1 11.42 15.28 -7.09
C SER A 1 10.98 13.85 -6.83
N PHE A 2 10.60 13.55 -5.57
CA PHE A 2 10.14 12.23 -5.17
C PHE A 2 9.00 12.38 -4.16
N ILE A 3 7.85 11.81 -4.49
CA ILE A 3 6.66 11.74 -3.64
C ILE A 3 6.46 10.27 -3.27
N TRP A 4 6.25 9.98 -1.98
CA TRP A 4 6.05 8.65 -1.44
C TRP A 4 4.91 8.70 -0.42
N CYS A 5 3.71 8.27 -0.84
CA CYS A 5 2.49 8.38 -0.04
C CYS A 5 2.12 7.05 0.61
N THR A 6 2.44 6.88 1.89
CA THR A 6 1.98 5.74 2.67
C THR A 6 0.55 5.96 3.13
N ARG A 7 -0.27 4.91 3.09
CA ARG A 7 -1.65 4.90 3.61
C ARG A 7 -1.83 3.74 4.56
N TYR A 8 -2.64 3.93 5.58
CA TYR A 8 -2.81 2.95 6.63
C TYR A 8 -3.74 1.81 6.21
N TYR A 9 -4.93 2.13 5.74
CA TYR A 9 -5.92 1.15 5.30
C TYR A 9 -5.79 0.76 3.82
N LYS A 10 -5.35 1.70 3.00
CA LYS A 10 -5.33 1.63 1.54
C LYS A 10 -3.93 1.45 1.01
N THR A 11 -3.87 1.00 -0.22
CA THR A 11 -2.62 0.96 -0.97
C THR A 11 -2.08 2.37 -1.18
N GLY A 12 -0.81 2.58 -0.82
CA GLY A 12 -0.10 3.82 -1.11
C GLY A 12 0.39 3.90 -2.55
N ASP A 13 0.96 5.04 -2.90
CA ASP A 13 1.49 5.33 -4.23
C ASP A 13 2.79 6.14 -4.16
N PHE A 14 3.45 6.25 -5.30
CA PHE A 14 4.64 7.08 -5.44
C PHE A 14 4.69 7.75 -6.80
N GLU A 15 5.42 8.85 -6.85
CA GLU A 15 5.83 9.52 -8.07
C GLU A 15 7.30 9.97 -7.95
N LEU A 16 8.08 9.66 -8.98
CA LEU A 16 9.48 10.02 -9.10
C LEU A 16 9.67 10.81 -10.40
N VAL A 17 10.28 12.00 -10.31
CA VAL A 17 10.65 12.80 -11.47
C VAL A 17 12.16 12.91 -11.53
N VAL A 18 12.75 12.41 -12.60
CA VAL A 18 14.20 12.38 -12.86
C VAL A 18 14.50 12.87 -14.27
N ASN A 19 15.75 13.26 -14.54
CA ASN A 19 16.19 13.53 -15.90
C ASN A 19 16.24 12.24 -16.73
N VAL A 20 15.94 12.35 -18.00
CA VAL A 20 16.12 11.24 -18.94
C VAL A 20 17.61 11.05 -19.19
N ASP A 21 18.13 9.91 -18.79
CA ASP A 21 19.48 9.44 -19.09
C ASP A 21 19.50 7.91 -19.26
N THR A 22 20.66 7.39 -19.68
CA THR A 22 20.81 5.95 -19.96
C THR A 22 20.59 5.11 -18.68
N ALA A 23 21.09 5.55 -17.52
CA ALA A 23 20.96 4.82 -16.27
C ALA A 23 19.50 4.79 -15.81
N ASN A 24 18.83 5.94 -15.77
CA ASN A 24 17.43 6.03 -15.39
C ASN A 24 16.52 5.20 -16.32
N SER A 25 16.80 5.23 -17.63
CA SER A 25 16.04 4.45 -18.62
C SER A 25 16.20 2.93 -18.46
N LEU A 26 17.36 2.46 -17.95
CA LEU A 26 17.61 1.05 -17.70
C LEU A 26 16.99 0.56 -16.39
N PHE A 27 17.02 1.37 -15.34
CA PHE A 27 16.56 0.97 -14.01
C PHE A 27 15.08 1.30 -13.73
N LEU A 28 14.51 2.29 -14.42
CA LEU A 28 13.13 2.71 -14.24
C LEU A 28 12.25 2.18 -15.38
N GLN A 29 11.96 0.89 -15.33
CA GLN A 29 11.11 0.21 -16.32
C GLN A 29 9.79 -0.21 -15.71
N LYS A 30 8.75 -0.33 -16.55
CA LYS A 30 7.44 -0.84 -16.13
C LYS A 30 7.59 -2.22 -15.47
N ASP A 31 6.82 -2.45 -14.43
CA ASP A 31 6.81 -3.65 -13.59
C ASP A 31 8.08 -3.84 -12.72
N PHE A 32 9.04 -2.91 -12.75
CA PHE A 32 10.16 -2.90 -11.81
C PHE A 32 9.72 -2.36 -10.45
N TYR A 33 10.49 -2.72 -9.41
CA TYR A 33 10.20 -2.33 -8.04
C TYR A 33 11.00 -1.09 -7.65
N VAL A 34 10.36 -0.23 -6.87
CA VAL A 34 10.99 0.93 -6.23
C VAL A 34 10.90 0.75 -4.72
N MET A 35 12.04 0.87 -4.07
CA MET A 35 12.15 0.75 -2.61
C MET A 35 12.81 2.00 -2.04
N ARG A 36 12.42 2.34 -0.82
CA ARG A 36 13.03 3.40 -0.04
C ARG A 36 13.72 2.78 1.17
N GLU A 37 14.98 3.13 1.42
CA GLU A 37 15.79 2.55 2.50
C GLU A 37 15.15 2.65 3.90
N THR A 38 14.35 3.69 4.12
CA THR A 38 13.73 3.97 5.42
C THR A 38 12.27 3.48 5.54
N ASP A 39 11.78 2.70 4.57
CA ASP A 39 10.38 2.25 4.51
C ASP A 39 10.31 0.83 3.96
N ASP A 40 9.53 -0.03 4.59
CA ASP A 40 9.31 -1.42 4.17
C ASP A 40 8.33 -1.55 2.99
N ASN A 41 7.63 -0.46 2.63
CA ASN A 41 6.76 -0.47 1.46
C ASN A 41 7.58 -0.56 0.18
N VAL A 42 7.05 -1.25 -0.79
CA VAL A 42 7.65 -1.44 -2.11
C VAL A 42 6.67 -0.97 -3.17
N GLY A 43 7.10 -0.07 -4.04
CA GLY A 43 6.33 0.40 -5.18
C GLY A 43 6.53 -0.48 -6.41
N ILE A 44 5.51 -0.59 -7.27
CA ILE A 44 5.59 -1.18 -8.61
C ILE A 44 5.46 -0.04 -9.62
N ILE A 45 6.38 0.07 -10.55
CA ILE A 45 6.28 1.04 -11.64
C ILE A 45 5.14 0.63 -12.57
N GLU A 46 4.07 1.42 -12.59
CA GLU A 46 2.90 1.16 -13.43
C GLU A 46 2.84 2.09 -14.64
N LYS A 47 3.40 3.30 -14.52
CA LYS A 47 3.38 4.32 -15.56
C LYS A 47 4.72 5.03 -15.68
N ILE A 48 5.14 5.24 -16.93
CA ILE A 48 6.29 6.06 -17.28
C ILE A 48 5.82 7.08 -18.31
N GLN A 49 6.16 8.35 -18.08
CA GLN A 49 5.86 9.44 -18.99
C GLN A 49 7.14 10.25 -19.19
N ILE A 50 7.47 10.58 -20.44
CA ILE A 50 8.59 11.48 -20.76
C ILE A 50 7.97 12.80 -21.19
N THR A 51 8.45 13.90 -20.61
CA THR A 51 8.02 15.25 -20.92
C THR A 51 9.24 16.13 -21.10
N ARG A 52 9.10 17.21 -21.85
CA ARG A 52 10.13 18.23 -22.01
C ARG A 52 9.68 19.49 -21.30
N ASN A 53 10.53 20.05 -20.44
CA ASN A 53 10.26 21.29 -19.74
C ASN A 53 10.60 22.53 -20.59
N GLU A 54 10.33 23.72 -20.06
CA GLU A 54 10.58 25.00 -20.72
C GLU A 54 12.08 25.24 -21.02
N ASP A 55 12.97 24.65 -20.24
CA ASP A 55 14.44 24.72 -20.39
C ASP A 55 14.98 23.67 -21.38
N ASP A 56 14.11 23.02 -22.15
CA ASP A 56 14.45 21.99 -23.14
C ASP A 56 15.07 20.71 -22.53
N ASN A 57 14.92 20.49 -21.21
CA ASN A 57 15.35 19.27 -20.55
C ASN A 57 14.26 18.20 -20.62
N GLU A 58 14.65 16.99 -20.95
CA GLU A 58 13.73 15.84 -20.92
C GLU A 58 13.65 15.26 -19.51
N LEU A 59 12.44 15.20 -18.99
CA LEU A 59 12.12 14.65 -17.69
C LEU A 59 11.32 13.35 -17.84
N MET A 60 11.70 12.36 -17.05
CA MET A 60 10.98 11.09 -16.89
C MET A 60 10.15 11.15 -15.59
N ILE A 61 8.85 11.03 -15.72
CA ILE A 61 7.91 10.90 -14.61
C ILE A 61 7.54 9.43 -14.49
N VAL A 62 7.90 8.82 -13.37
CA VAL A 62 7.67 7.42 -13.07
C VAL A 62 6.72 7.34 -11.89
N SER A 63 5.61 6.65 -12.05
CA SER A 63 4.63 6.53 -10.98
C SER A 63 4.04 5.12 -10.88
N GLY A 64 3.52 4.82 -9.71
CA GLY A 64 2.90 3.53 -9.46
C GLY A 64 2.36 3.43 -8.04
N ARG A 65 1.82 2.27 -7.74
CA ARG A 65 1.24 1.95 -6.43
C ARG A 65 2.13 0.97 -5.68
N PHE A 66 1.90 0.87 -4.37
CA PHE A 66 2.60 -0.12 -3.56
C PHE A 66 2.14 -1.56 -3.86
N LEU A 67 2.95 -2.54 -3.45
CA LEU A 67 2.78 -3.96 -3.78
C LEU A 67 1.38 -4.50 -3.48
N SER A 68 0.68 -4.00 -2.47
CA SER A 68 -0.69 -4.44 -2.19
C SER A 68 -1.64 -4.22 -3.36
N SER A 69 -1.31 -3.34 -4.32
CA SER A 69 -2.07 -3.16 -5.57
C SER A 69 -2.21 -4.44 -6.40
N ILE A 70 -1.29 -5.39 -6.26
CA ILE A 70 -1.35 -6.67 -6.99
C ILE A 70 -2.60 -7.49 -6.63
N LEU A 71 -3.11 -7.33 -5.42
CA LEU A 71 -4.36 -7.97 -4.98
C LEU A 71 -5.57 -7.47 -5.77
N GLY A 72 -5.52 -6.24 -6.27
CA GLY A 72 -6.54 -5.67 -7.15
C GLY A 72 -6.63 -6.33 -8.53
N ARG A 73 -5.68 -7.19 -8.88
CA ARG A 73 -5.72 -8.03 -10.08
C ARG A 73 -6.57 -9.29 -9.88
N ARG A 74 -7.21 -9.46 -8.73
CA ARG A 74 -8.04 -10.61 -8.35
C ARG A 74 -9.43 -10.17 -7.96
N ILE A 75 -10.39 -10.99 -8.31
CA ILE A 75 -11.77 -10.91 -7.83
C ILE A 75 -12.05 -12.09 -6.92
N ILE A 76 -12.99 -11.95 -6.01
CA ILE A 76 -13.51 -13.07 -5.20
C ILE A 76 -14.42 -13.88 -6.12
N GLU A 77 -13.89 -14.99 -6.66
CA GLU A 77 -14.53 -15.74 -7.74
C GLU A 77 -15.82 -16.43 -7.31
N LYS A 78 -15.80 -17.03 -6.13
CA LYS A 78 -16.95 -17.76 -5.58
C LYS A 78 -17.56 -16.99 -4.43
N GLN A 79 -18.87 -17.20 -4.24
CA GLN A 79 -19.55 -16.70 -3.06
C GLN A 79 -18.81 -17.17 -1.80
N THR A 80 -18.24 -16.22 -1.07
CA THR A 80 -17.48 -16.46 0.15
C THR A 80 -18.20 -15.84 1.32
N GLN A 81 -18.64 -16.68 2.26
CA GLN A 81 -19.21 -16.24 3.52
C GLN A 81 -18.13 -16.27 4.61
N LEU A 82 -17.90 -15.14 5.23
CA LEU A 82 -16.99 -14.99 6.35
C LEU A 82 -17.80 -14.90 7.65
N ASN A 83 -17.48 -15.75 8.61
CA ASN A 83 -17.99 -15.69 9.97
C ASN A 83 -16.87 -16.14 10.91
N SER A 84 -15.88 -15.28 11.08
CA SER A 84 -14.63 -15.60 11.76
C SER A 84 -14.05 -14.34 12.42
N THR A 85 -12.80 -14.41 12.86
CA THR A 85 -12.04 -13.21 13.21
C THR A 85 -11.56 -12.48 11.95
N VAL A 86 -11.25 -11.19 12.06
CA VAL A 86 -10.71 -10.40 10.93
C VAL A 86 -9.48 -11.06 10.34
N SER A 87 -8.51 -11.47 11.18
CA SER A 87 -7.31 -12.16 10.71
C SER A 87 -7.62 -13.42 9.91
N ASN A 88 -8.50 -14.27 10.41
CA ASN A 88 -8.86 -15.52 9.73
C ASN A 88 -9.67 -15.25 8.46
N GLY A 89 -10.54 -14.24 8.46
CA GLY A 89 -11.32 -13.87 7.29
C GLY A 89 -10.45 -13.37 6.14
N ILE A 90 -9.52 -12.46 6.43
CA ILE A 90 -8.57 -11.96 5.42
C ILE A 90 -7.60 -13.07 4.99
N TYR A 91 -7.12 -13.92 5.92
CA TYR A 91 -6.33 -15.10 5.58
C TYR A 91 -7.06 -16.02 4.58
N ALA A 92 -8.35 -16.30 4.82
CA ALA A 92 -9.15 -17.13 3.92
C ALA A 92 -9.29 -16.49 2.52
N LEU A 93 -9.54 -15.17 2.44
CA LEU A 93 -9.61 -14.45 1.17
C LEU A 93 -8.28 -14.51 0.41
N ILE A 94 -7.15 -14.20 1.06
CA ILE A 94 -5.82 -14.27 0.45
C ILE A 94 -5.50 -15.70 0.02
N THR A 95 -5.83 -16.69 0.83
CA THR A 95 -5.56 -18.09 0.50
C THR A 95 -6.36 -18.53 -0.73
N ASN A 96 -7.66 -18.28 -0.73
CA ASN A 96 -8.55 -18.78 -1.78
C ASN A 96 -8.35 -18.09 -3.13
N GLU A 97 -7.93 -16.81 -3.14
CA GLU A 97 -7.87 -16.04 -4.37
C GLU A 97 -6.43 -15.81 -4.88
N VAL A 98 -5.42 -16.01 -4.00
CA VAL A 98 -4.04 -15.57 -4.30
C VAL A 98 -3.00 -16.67 -4.08
N THR A 99 -2.92 -17.28 -2.87
CA THR A 99 -1.81 -18.19 -2.54
C THR A 99 -2.08 -19.64 -2.88
N ALA A 100 -3.34 -20.09 -2.75
CA ALA A 100 -3.79 -21.43 -3.09
C ALA A 100 -5.17 -21.43 -3.77
N PRO A 101 -5.35 -20.68 -4.87
CA PRO A 101 -6.63 -20.65 -5.58
C PRO A 101 -6.94 -22.02 -6.23
N ILE A 102 -8.21 -22.33 -6.42
CA ILE A 102 -8.65 -23.56 -7.10
C ILE A 102 -8.08 -23.63 -8.52
N ASN A 103 -8.06 -22.50 -9.24
CA ASN A 103 -7.40 -22.38 -10.51
C ASN A 103 -5.98 -21.83 -10.28
N ASP A 104 -4.97 -22.71 -10.40
CA ASP A 104 -3.57 -22.36 -10.15
C ASP A 104 -3.04 -21.21 -11.02
N ALA A 105 -3.62 -20.98 -12.21
CA ALA A 105 -3.27 -19.85 -13.07
C ALA A 105 -3.58 -18.46 -12.40
N ARG A 106 -4.38 -18.44 -11.36
CA ARG A 106 -4.68 -17.23 -10.59
C ARG A 106 -3.69 -16.99 -9.45
N ARG A 107 -2.86 -17.97 -9.15
CA ARG A 107 -1.88 -17.85 -8.08
C ARG A 107 -0.90 -16.71 -8.34
N ILE A 108 -0.60 -15.94 -7.29
CA ILE A 108 0.52 -14.99 -7.30
C ILE A 108 1.70 -15.72 -6.66
N PRO A 109 2.75 -16.03 -7.45
CA PRO A 109 3.89 -16.77 -6.94
C PRO A 109 4.64 -15.98 -5.86
N ASN A 110 5.26 -16.68 -4.93
CA ASN A 110 6.08 -16.13 -3.84
C ASN A 110 5.35 -15.13 -2.92
N LEU A 111 4.02 -15.13 -2.91
CA LEU A 111 3.25 -14.35 -1.96
C LEU A 111 2.80 -15.23 -0.79
N PHE A 112 3.11 -14.77 0.42
CA PHE A 112 2.78 -15.43 1.67
C PHE A 112 1.97 -14.49 2.57
N TYR A 113 1.22 -15.07 3.49
CA TYR A 113 0.49 -14.35 4.52
C TYR A 113 1.22 -14.47 5.87
N LYS A 114 1.61 -13.34 6.43
CA LYS A 114 2.12 -13.28 7.79
C LYS A 114 0.94 -13.18 8.75
N TYR A 115 0.74 -14.24 9.52
CA TYR A 115 -0.39 -14.28 10.45
C TYR A 115 -0.29 -13.17 11.50
N SER A 116 -1.42 -12.55 11.77
CA SER A 116 -1.62 -11.53 12.80
C SER A 116 -2.85 -11.90 13.64
N ASN A 117 -2.95 -11.40 14.85
CA ASN A 117 -4.00 -11.82 15.80
C ASN A 117 -5.04 -10.70 16.03
N PHE A 118 -5.76 -10.30 14.99
CA PHE A 118 -6.92 -9.40 15.12
C PHE A 118 -8.18 -10.21 15.36
N THR A 119 -8.65 -10.21 16.60
CA THR A 119 -9.73 -11.09 17.09
C THR A 119 -11.15 -10.55 16.92
N ALA A 120 -11.29 -9.29 16.46
CA ALA A 120 -12.60 -8.71 16.18
C ALA A 120 -13.41 -9.61 15.23
N ARG A 121 -14.71 -9.74 15.47
CA ARG A 121 -15.58 -10.62 14.68
C ARG A 121 -15.90 -9.98 13.33
N LEU A 122 -15.61 -10.71 12.27
CA LEU A 122 -15.96 -10.38 10.89
C LEU A 122 -17.10 -11.26 10.43
N GLN A 123 -18.21 -10.64 10.04
CA GLN A 123 -19.34 -11.33 9.41
C GLN A 123 -19.69 -10.59 8.13
N ALA A 124 -19.44 -11.22 6.98
CA ALA A 124 -19.65 -10.63 5.67
C ALA A 124 -19.80 -11.70 4.59
N GLN A 125 -20.35 -11.30 3.43
CA GLN A 125 -20.43 -12.15 2.24
C GLN A 125 -19.98 -11.35 1.03
N PHE A 126 -19.17 -11.96 0.20
CA PHE A 126 -18.61 -11.35 -1.02
C PHE A 126 -18.77 -12.28 -2.22
N THR A 127 -18.99 -11.71 -3.41
CA THR A 127 -19.08 -12.47 -4.66
C THR A 127 -18.82 -11.55 -5.83
N GLY A 128 -17.77 -11.78 -6.60
CA GLY A 128 -17.42 -10.96 -7.77
C GLY A 128 -16.74 -9.63 -7.42
N ASP A 129 -16.55 -9.35 -6.13
CA ASP A 129 -15.93 -8.11 -5.65
C ASP A 129 -14.41 -8.13 -5.92
N ASN A 130 -13.83 -6.93 -6.09
CA ASN A 130 -12.38 -6.78 -6.16
C ASN A 130 -11.74 -7.12 -4.82
N LEU A 131 -10.74 -8.00 -4.82
CA LEU A 131 -10.13 -8.50 -3.59
C LEU A 131 -9.45 -7.38 -2.78
N LEU A 132 -8.73 -6.47 -3.44
CA LEU A 132 -8.06 -5.35 -2.76
C LEU A 132 -9.07 -4.43 -2.09
N GLU A 133 -10.12 -4.04 -2.81
CA GLU A 133 -11.16 -3.13 -2.29
C GLU A 133 -11.88 -3.73 -1.08
N VAL A 134 -12.13 -5.05 -1.10
CA VAL A 134 -12.72 -5.76 0.03
C VAL A 134 -11.78 -5.75 1.23
N ILE A 135 -10.49 -6.05 1.04
CA ILE A 135 -9.50 -6.02 2.12
C ILE A 135 -9.36 -4.61 2.69
N GLU A 136 -9.24 -3.59 1.84
CA GLU A 136 -9.13 -2.19 2.26
C GLU A 136 -10.36 -1.76 3.07
N LYS A 137 -11.56 -2.13 2.64
CA LYS A 137 -12.80 -1.83 3.37
C LYS A 137 -12.87 -2.54 4.73
N ILE A 138 -12.44 -3.81 4.81
CA ILE A 138 -12.32 -4.50 6.09
C ILE A 138 -11.31 -3.79 6.99
N CYS A 139 -10.13 -3.48 6.48
CA CYS A 139 -9.09 -2.78 7.22
C CYS A 139 -9.55 -1.41 7.75
N GLU A 140 -10.23 -0.62 6.92
CA GLU A 140 -10.81 0.67 7.30
C GLU A 140 -11.89 0.52 8.39
N THR A 141 -12.78 -0.48 8.25
CA THR A 141 -13.86 -0.73 9.22
C THR A 141 -13.33 -1.11 10.60
N TYR A 142 -12.24 -1.87 10.66
CA TYR A 142 -11.68 -2.37 11.91
C TYR A 142 -10.45 -1.61 12.42
N GLY A 143 -10.04 -0.54 11.74
CA GLY A 143 -8.90 0.28 12.15
C GLY A 143 -7.56 -0.43 12.04
N ILE A 144 -7.35 -1.28 11.03
CA ILE A 144 -6.19 -2.16 10.87
C ILE A 144 -5.43 -1.74 9.61
N GLY A 145 -4.12 -1.60 9.69
CA GLY A 145 -3.26 -1.37 8.54
C GLY A 145 -2.99 -2.65 7.74
N GLN A 146 -2.77 -2.49 6.45
CA GLN A 146 -2.35 -3.59 5.57
C GLN A 146 -1.17 -3.17 4.69
N LYS A 147 -0.26 -4.08 4.41
CA LYS A 147 0.84 -3.87 3.46
C LYS A 147 1.34 -5.19 2.90
N ILE A 148 2.05 -5.11 1.77
CA ILE A 148 2.89 -6.19 1.29
C ILE A 148 4.34 -5.70 1.28
N THR A 149 5.20 -6.41 2.00
CA THR A 149 6.64 -6.18 2.03
C THR A 149 7.36 -7.18 1.13
N LEU A 150 8.57 -6.84 0.71
CA LEU A 150 9.46 -7.73 -0.04
C LEU A 150 10.66 -8.07 0.83
N ASN A 151 10.83 -9.36 1.10
CA ASN A 151 11.97 -9.86 1.85
C ASN A 151 12.55 -11.10 1.13
N ASN A 152 13.84 -11.07 0.80
CA ASN A 152 14.54 -12.20 0.15
C ASN A 152 13.79 -12.80 -1.05
N ASN A 153 13.21 -11.98 -1.93
CA ASN A 153 12.39 -12.40 -3.09
C ASN A 153 11.01 -13.00 -2.73
N GLU A 154 10.58 -12.88 -1.48
CA GLU A 154 9.26 -13.29 -1.03
C GLU A 154 8.40 -12.06 -0.73
N PHE A 155 7.17 -12.07 -1.22
CA PHE A 155 6.17 -11.08 -0.90
C PHE A 155 5.43 -11.51 0.36
N MET A 156 5.43 -10.66 1.37
CA MET A 156 4.77 -10.97 2.64
C MET A 156 3.62 -10.00 2.86
N PHE A 157 2.38 -10.50 2.72
CA PHE A 157 1.21 -9.73 3.12
C PHE A 157 1.07 -9.78 4.64
N GLU A 158 0.93 -8.63 5.27
CA GLU A 158 0.70 -8.51 6.71
C GLU A 158 -0.36 -7.47 7.06
N LEU A 159 -1.07 -7.77 8.13
CA LEU A 159 -1.92 -6.82 8.86
C LEU A 159 -1.14 -6.29 10.05
N TYR A 160 -1.24 -5.00 10.32
CA TYR A 160 -0.51 -4.38 11.42
C TYR A 160 -1.36 -3.35 12.16
N GLU A 161 -1.03 -3.14 13.42
CA GLU A 161 -1.61 -2.07 14.23
C GLU A 161 -0.81 -0.79 14.04
N GLY A 162 -1.50 0.32 13.85
CA GLY A 162 -0.87 1.63 13.75
C GLY A 162 -0.32 2.12 15.08
N THR A 163 0.62 3.04 15.00
CA THR A 163 1.10 3.76 16.18
C THR A 163 0.20 4.96 16.44
N ASP A 164 -0.39 5.04 17.62
CA ASP A 164 -1.11 6.23 18.06
C ASP A 164 -0.14 7.42 18.16
N ARG A 165 -0.39 8.46 17.36
CA ARG A 165 0.39 9.71 17.34
C ARG A 165 -0.46 10.90 17.78
N SER A 166 -1.63 10.65 18.37
CA SER A 166 -2.48 11.70 18.91
C SER A 166 -1.78 12.49 20.03
N TYR A 167 -2.29 13.68 20.30
CA TYR A 167 -1.71 14.55 21.34
C TYR A 167 -1.68 13.90 22.73
N ASN A 168 -2.67 13.06 23.05
CA ASN A 168 -2.85 12.50 24.39
C ASN A 168 -2.04 11.23 24.65
N GLN A 169 -1.41 10.64 23.61
CA GLN A 169 -0.59 9.44 23.77
C GLN A 169 0.75 9.78 24.48
N THR A 170 1.35 8.78 25.10
CA THR A 170 2.64 8.87 25.83
C THR A 170 3.67 7.86 25.35
N SER A 171 3.34 7.03 24.38
CA SER A 171 4.17 5.90 23.93
C SER A 171 5.27 6.29 22.93
N VAL A 172 5.10 7.43 22.26
CA VAL A 172 6.09 7.93 21.27
C VAL A 172 6.35 9.43 21.52
N PRO A 173 7.53 9.95 21.12
CA PRO A 173 7.83 11.36 21.18
C PRO A 173 6.78 12.18 20.41
N ARG A 174 6.34 13.27 20.98
CA ARG A 174 5.43 14.20 20.32
C ARG A 174 6.16 14.98 19.24
N VAL A 175 5.52 15.13 18.10
CA VAL A 175 5.97 16.04 17.05
C VAL A 175 5.19 17.35 17.23
N ILE A 176 5.90 18.45 17.47
CA ILE A 176 5.31 19.78 17.65
C ILE A 176 5.77 20.66 16.50
N PHE A 177 4.81 21.22 15.75
CA PHE A 177 5.07 22.25 14.77
C PHE A 177 4.70 23.59 15.38
N SER A 178 5.64 24.51 15.49
CA SER A 178 5.41 25.86 16.00
C SER A 178 6.45 26.84 15.45
N ASP A 179 6.09 28.11 15.46
CA ASP A 179 7.01 29.20 15.08
C ASP A 179 8.22 29.27 16.04
N GLU A 180 8.04 28.88 17.32
CA GLU A 180 9.12 28.87 18.34
C GLU A 180 10.22 27.85 18.03
N TYR A 181 9.92 26.80 17.25
CA TYR A 181 10.87 25.76 16.85
C TYR A 181 11.37 25.94 15.41
N ASP A 182 11.04 27.03 14.74
CA ASP A 182 11.41 27.32 13.34
C ASP A 182 11.07 26.16 12.37
N ASN A 183 10.09 25.34 12.71
CA ASN A 183 9.70 24.17 11.92
C ASN A 183 8.31 24.29 11.27
N LEU A 184 7.64 25.45 11.44
CA LEU A 184 6.38 25.81 10.83
C LEU A 184 6.61 26.93 9.82
N LEU A 185 6.69 26.59 8.53
CA LEU A 185 6.92 27.55 7.45
C LEU A 185 5.65 28.30 7.03
N SER A 186 4.51 27.66 7.13
CA SER A 186 3.20 28.25 6.86
C SER A 186 2.10 27.41 7.49
N SER A 187 0.99 28.04 7.83
CA SER A 187 -0.22 27.36 8.29
C SER A 187 -1.44 27.88 7.53
N ASN A 188 -2.39 27.02 7.25
CA ASN A 188 -3.68 27.36 6.69
C ASN A 188 -4.76 26.60 7.46
N TYR A 189 -5.78 27.33 7.93
CA TYR A 189 -6.96 26.75 8.56
C TYR A 189 -8.16 26.99 7.64
N HIS A 190 -8.91 25.93 7.37
CA HIS A 190 -10.14 25.98 6.57
C HIS A 190 -11.22 25.17 7.28
N GLU A 191 -12.41 25.73 7.42
CA GLU A 191 -13.56 25.09 8.03
C GLU A 191 -14.77 25.28 7.11
N ASP A 192 -15.35 24.18 6.65
CA ASP A 192 -16.58 24.14 5.85
C ASP A 192 -17.75 23.62 6.70
N TYR A 193 -18.93 24.24 6.56
CA TYR A 193 -20.18 23.86 7.22
C TYR A 193 -21.14 23.20 6.24
#